data_c43e2d941bc8ec9a2d1c084e8105dff9
#
_entry.id   c43e2d941bc8ec9a2d1c084e8105dff9
#
_cell.length_a   1.000
_cell.length_b   1.000
_cell.length_c   1.000
_cell.angle_alpha   90.00
_cell.angle_beta   90.00
_cell.angle_gamma   90.00
#
_symmetry.space_group_name_H-M   'P 1'
#
loop_
_entity.id
_entity.type
_entity.pdbx_description
1 polymer ?
#
loop_
_entity_poly.entity_id
_entity_poly.type
_entity_poly.pdbx_seq_one_letter_code
_entity_poly.pdbx_strand_id
1 'polypeptide(L)'
;MTKKRYFAAIISLLLIFTTVFSMTVPVYAVTVINEEVETQEVPEEPKLPVNEKIVEVARAQKGYYESNANKFTEWYFGYPTDTYWCTIFVSWCGAQVGASGTAIPKRSTVEGMRVWYQMRDRYYPATSDYVPCKGDIVFMNTEVDGTDNVHHVEIITEDGFFGTKKNPKIKCIGGNTSNINYEGSEYVTEKTRNINGSRATIIGYAHPDYEKSQGIMGLIYTLIDLASPAYMKLIMSKFISLIQSIQTTDVPEPAPEVAA
;
A
#
# COMPACT_ATOMS: atom_id res chain seq x y z
N MET A 1 6.38 25.03 26.68
CA MET A 1 7.57 24.12 26.82
C MET A 1 8.48 24.36 25.62
N THR A 2 9.78 24.62 25.83
CA THR A 2 10.70 25.13 24.81
C THR A 2 11.15 24.06 23.82
N LYS A 3 11.36 24.43 22.55
CA LYS A 3 11.85 23.53 21.44
C LYS A 3 13.02 22.63 21.85
N LYS A 4 13.86 23.07 22.78
CA LYS A 4 14.99 22.27 23.33
C LYS A 4 14.56 20.99 24.07
N ARG A 5 13.38 20.98 24.73
CA ARG A 5 12.89 19.80 25.48
C ARG A 5 12.36 18.70 24.53
N TYR A 6 11.76 19.10 23.39
CA TYR A 6 11.30 18.14 22.39
C TYR A 6 12.47 17.49 21.64
N PHE A 7 13.52 18.26 21.36
CA PHE A 7 14.72 17.72 20.69
C PHE A 7 15.44 16.70 21.58
N ALA A 8 15.51 16.94 22.89
CA ALA A 8 16.08 15.98 23.85
C ALA A 8 15.23 14.69 23.96
N ALA A 9 13.89 14.79 23.92
CA ALA A 9 13.01 13.63 23.96
C ALA A 9 13.12 12.77 22.70
N ILE A 10 13.28 13.37 21.52
CA ILE A 10 13.47 12.67 20.24
C ILE A 10 14.83 11.95 20.23
N ILE A 11 15.89 12.60 20.70
CA ILE A 11 17.22 11.99 20.81
C ILE A 11 17.22 10.81 21.81
N SER A 12 16.55 10.96 22.95
CA SER A 12 16.43 9.86 23.93
C SER A 12 15.65 8.67 23.37
N LEU A 13 14.63 8.90 22.56
CA LEU A 13 13.86 7.84 21.92
C LEU A 13 14.66 7.11 20.81
N LEU A 14 15.44 7.87 20.04
CA LEU A 14 16.38 7.31 19.04
C LEU A 14 17.49 6.47 19.71
N LEU A 15 18.00 6.90 20.85
CA LEU A 15 19.02 6.15 21.63
C LEU A 15 18.45 4.85 22.21
N ILE A 16 17.19 4.85 22.67
CA ILE A 16 16.50 3.64 23.15
C ILE A 16 16.29 2.66 21.98
N PHE A 17 15.96 3.17 20.79
CA PHE A 17 15.78 2.32 19.60
C PHE A 17 17.09 1.67 19.13
N THR A 18 18.21 2.40 19.20
CA THR A 18 19.54 1.87 18.84
C THR A 18 20.04 0.83 19.85
N THR A 19 19.75 0.99 21.14
CA THR A 19 20.17 0.01 22.17
C THR A 19 19.38 -1.30 22.12
N VAL A 20 18.08 -1.26 21.77
CA VAL A 20 17.25 -2.48 21.62
C VAL A 20 17.60 -3.23 20.33
N PHE A 21 18.02 -2.53 19.27
CA PHE A 21 18.40 -3.15 17.99
C PHE A 21 19.82 -3.72 18.02
N SER A 22 20.72 -3.24 18.90
CA SER A 22 22.10 -3.71 19.00
C SER A 22 22.25 -5.10 19.64
N MET A 23 21.20 -5.67 20.22
CA MET A 23 21.28 -6.99 20.89
C MET A 23 21.10 -8.20 19.98
N THR A 24 20.85 -8.03 18.68
CA THR A 24 20.53 -9.16 17.78
C THR A 24 21.34 -9.23 16.48
N VAL A 25 22.34 -8.37 16.27
CA VAL A 25 23.18 -8.44 15.07
C VAL A 25 24.62 -8.73 15.48
N PRO A 26 25.24 -9.84 15.01
CA PRO A 26 26.67 -10.06 15.25
C PRO A 26 27.44 -8.97 14.51
N VAL A 27 28.23 -8.20 15.26
CA VAL A 27 29.14 -7.19 14.72
C VAL A 27 30.31 -7.91 14.03
N TYR A 28 30.28 -7.96 12.70
CA TYR A 28 31.52 -8.19 11.96
C TYR A 28 32.31 -6.89 11.99
N ALA A 29 33.47 -6.95 12.62
CA ALA A 29 34.40 -5.84 12.65
C ALA A 29 34.84 -5.49 11.23
N VAL A 30 34.40 -4.35 10.73
CA VAL A 30 34.94 -3.77 9.49
C VAL A 30 36.20 -3.00 9.86
N THR A 31 37.35 -3.56 9.51
CA THR A 31 38.60 -2.83 9.53
C THR A 31 38.55 -1.82 8.38
N VAL A 32 38.39 -0.57 8.71
CA VAL A 32 38.44 0.53 7.72
C VAL A 32 39.92 0.75 7.40
N ILE A 33 40.35 0.30 6.23
CA ILE A 33 41.59 0.74 5.61
C ILE A 33 41.26 2.10 4.98
N ASN A 34 41.95 3.16 5.44
CA ASN A 34 41.88 4.49 4.80
C ASN A 34 42.57 4.42 3.44
N GLU A 35 41.87 4.04 2.41
CA GLU A 35 42.19 4.43 1.04
C GLU A 35 41.20 5.54 0.65
N GLU A 36 41.72 6.67 0.14
CA GLU A 36 40.93 7.69 -0.52
C GLU A 36 40.22 7.03 -1.72
N VAL A 37 39.01 6.54 -1.49
CA VAL A 37 38.17 6.12 -2.60
C VAL A 37 37.59 7.39 -3.20
N GLU A 38 38.12 7.76 -4.35
CA GLU A 38 37.46 8.71 -5.27
C GLU A 38 36.04 8.18 -5.52
N THR A 39 35.04 8.74 -4.82
CA THR A 39 33.65 8.40 -5.01
C THR A 39 33.24 8.91 -6.39
N GLN A 40 33.37 8.07 -7.41
CA GLN A 40 32.64 8.30 -8.65
C GLN A 40 31.15 8.29 -8.26
N GLU A 41 30.49 9.44 -8.42
CA GLU A 41 29.04 9.53 -8.35
C GLU A 41 28.47 8.57 -9.39
N VAL A 42 28.07 7.39 -8.95
CA VAL A 42 27.24 6.50 -9.78
C VAL A 42 25.93 7.25 -10.00
N PRO A 43 25.55 7.56 -11.26
CA PRO A 43 24.28 8.23 -11.52
C PRO A 43 23.16 7.46 -10.83
N GLU A 44 22.47 8.12 -9.90
CA GLU A 44 21.33 7.50 -9.21
C GLU A 44 20.28 7.21 -10.29
N GLU A 45 20.02 5.93 -10.58
CA GLU A 45 18.97 5.54 -11.53
C GLU A 45 17.66 6.22 -11.11
N PRO A 46 16.89 6.79 -12.04
CA PRO A 46 15.65 7.48 -11.72
C PRO A 46 14.74 6.54 -10.94
N LYS A 47 14.49 6.88 -9.68
CA LYS A 47 13.59 6.09 -8.80
C LYS A 47 12.20 6.11 -9.41
N LEU A 48 11.72 4.93 -9.84
CA LEU A 48 10.35 4.78 -10.32
C LEU A 48 9.34 5.31 -9.27
N PRO A 49 8.30 6.03 -9.70
CA PRO A 49 7.20 6.43 -8.83
C PRO A 49 6.56 5.24 -8.13
N VAL A 50 5.98 5.45 -6.95
CA VAL A 50 5.44 4.32 -6.13
C VAL A 50 4.28 3.60 -6.83
N ASN A 51 3.45 4.32 -7.58
CA ASN A 51 2.38 3.74 -8.40
C ASN A 51 2.91 2.83 -9.53
N GLU A 52 4.09 3.08 -10.05
CA GLU A 52 4.76 2.18 -11.00
C GLU A 52 5.43 1.00 -10.29
N LYS A 53 6.09 1.27 -9.16
CA LYS A 53 6.74 0.22 -8.37
C LYS A 53 5.75 -0.85 -7.91
N ILE A 54 4.55 -0.47 -7.49
CA ILE A 54 3.55 -1.47 -7.04
C ILE A 54 3.12 -2.38 -8.18
N VAL A 55 3.02 -1.85 -9.40
CA VAL A 55 2.73 -2.66 -10.60
C VAL A 55 3.87 -3.63 -10.89
N GLU A 56 5.14 -3.17 -10.81
CA GLU A 56 6.30 -4.05 -11.01
C GLU A 56 6.39 -5.15 -9.94
N VAL A 57 6.13 -4.81 -8.68
CA VAL A 57 6.05 -5.79 -7.58
C VAL A 57 4.97 -6.83 -7.86
N ALA A 58 3.78 -6.40 -8.30
CA ALA A 58 2.69 -7.31 -8.63
C ALA A 58 3.05 -8.20 -9.84
N ARG A 59 3.64 -7.62 -10.90
CA ARG A 59 4.08 -8.34 -12.10
C ARG A 59 5.17 -9.36 -11.81
N ALA A 60 6.07 -9.09 -10.87
CA ALA A 60 7.08 -10.04 -10.42
C ALA A 60 6.48 -11.32 -9.78
N GLN A 61 5.20 -11.27 -9.38
CA GLN A 61 4.46 -12.43 -8.85
C GLN A 61 3.64 -13.16 -9.93
N LYS A 62 3.60 -12.65 -11.17
CA LYS A 62 2.79 -13.24 -12.26
C LYS A 62 3.14 -14.71 -12.49
N GLY A 63 2.12 -15.53 -12.51
CA GLY A 63 2.27 -16.99 -12.65
C GLY A 63 2.42 -17.71 -11.32
N TYR A 64 2.57 -17.01 -10.18
CA TYR A 64 2.51 -17.64 -8.88
C TYR A 64 1.19 -18.39 -8.72
N TYR A 65 1.27 -19.64 -8.29
CA TYR A 65 0.15 -20.54 -8.06
C TYR A 65 0.36 -21.27 -6.75
N GLU A 66 -0.55 -21.14 -5.86
CA GLU A 66 -0.66 -21.94 -4.64
C GLU A 66 -2.10 -21.96 -4.15
N SER A 67 -2.42 -22.95 -3.29
CA SER A 67 -3.69 -23.01 -2.58
C SER A 67 -3.94 -21.72 -1.78
N ASN A 68 -5.15 -21.59 -1.23
CA ASN A 68 -5.50 -20.41 -0.41
C ASN A 68 -4.59 -20.24 0.84
N ALA A 69 -3.99 -21.31 1.35
CA ALA A 69 -2.96 -21.24 2.39
C ALA A 69 -1.58 -21.05 1.75
N ASN A 70 -1.15 -19.81 1.55
CA ASN A 70 0.03 -19.43 0.78
C ASN A 70 0.86 -18.32 1.46
N LYS A 71 1.97 -17.90 0.82
CA LYS A 71 2.88 -16.89 1.38
C LYS A 71 2.22 -15.53 1.66
N PHE A 72 1.17 -15.14 0.93
CA PHE A 72 0.47 -13.88 1.13
C PHE A 72 -0.42 -13.95 2.38
N THR A 73 -1.12 -15.08 2.57
CA THR A 73 -1.92 -15.32 3.78
C THR A 73 -1.01 -15.48 4.99
N GLU A 74 0.14 -16.15 4.85
CA GLU A 74 1.15 -16.25 5.91
C GLU A 74 1.68 -14.86 6.31
N TRP A 75 2.03 -14.00 5.34
CA TRP A 75 2.45 -12.64 5.63
C TRP A 75 1.38 -11.84 6.39
N TYR A 76 0.10 -12.03 6.03
CA TYR A 76 -0.99 -11.28 6.63
C TYR A 76 -1.33 -11.74 8.05
N PHE A 77 -1.46 -13.05 8.27
CA PHE A 77 -1.91 -13.66 9.52
C PHE A 77 -0.75 -14.11 10.43
N GLY A 78 0.47 -14.27 9.91
CA GLY A 78 1.61 -14.85 10.61
C GLY A 78 1.71 -16.36 10.49
N TYR A 79 0.76 -17.00 9.81
CA TYR A 79 0.73 -18.43 9.46
C TYR A 79 -0.11 -18.65 8.20
N PRO A 80 0.15 -19.69 7.40
CA PRO A 80 -0.65 -20.00 6.22
C PRO A 80 -2.12 -20.24 6.60
N THR A 81 -3.03 -19.54 5.95
CA THR A 81 -4.48 -19.58 6.27
C THR A 81 -5.27 -19.83 5.00
N ASP A 82 -6.17 -20.82 5.03
CA ASP A 82 -7.08 -21.10 3.93
C ASP A 82 -8.19 -20.03 3.87
N THR A 83 -8.02 -19.05 3.00
CA THR A 83 -8.96 -17.94 2.78
C THR A 83 -8.76 -17.32 1.42
N TYR A 84 -9.74 -16.57 0.92
CA TYR A 84 -9.57 -15.75 -0.26
C TYR A 84 -8.51 -14.68 -0.03
N TRP A 85 -7.58 -14.52 -0.99
CA TRP A 85 -6.39 -13.69 -0.80
C TRP A 85 -6.19 -12.59 -1.85
N CYS A 86 -7.21 -12.26 -2.66
CA CYS A 86 -7.09 -11.13 -3.62
C CYS A 86 -6.76 -9.80 -2.93
N THR A 87 -7.46 -9.48 -1.84
CA THR A 87 -7.23 -8.24 -1.07
C THR A 87 -5.89 -8.29 -0.32
N ILE A 88 -5.55 -9.48 0.20
CA ILE A 88 -4.27 -9.70 0.90
C ILE A 88 -3.11 -9.50 -0.07
N PHE A 89 -3.22 -9.97 -1.32
CA PHE A 89 -2.23 -9.74 -2.37
C PHE A 89 -2.00 -8.25 -2.64
N VAL A 90 -3.07 -7.47 -2.82
CA VAL A 90 -2.97 -6.01 -3.01
C VAL A 90 -2.32 -5.35 -1.80
N SER A 91 -2.71 -5.75 -0.59
CA SER A 91 -2.11 -5.26 0.67
C SER A 91 -0.63 -5.59 0.76
N TRP A 92 -0.24 -6.80 0.37
CA TRP A 92 1.15 -7.25 0.33
C TRP A 92 1.97 -6.43 -0.68
N CYS A 93 1.46 -6.21 -1.90
CA CYS A 93 2.13 -5.36 -2.88
C CYS A 93 2.35 -3.94 -2.34
N GLY A 94 1.34 -3.37 -1.66
CA GLY A 94 1.47 -2.07 -1.00
C GLY A 94 2.56 -2.04 0.07
N ALA A 95 2.71 -3.11 0.85
CA ALA A 95 3.77 -3.22 1.87
C ALA A 95 5.16 -3.28 1.23
N GLN A 96 5.34 -4.01 0.11
CA GLN A 96 6.62 -4.13 -0.59
C GLN A 96 7.15 -2.78 -1.11
N VAL A 97 6.27 -1.82 -1.37
CA VAL A 97 6.65 -0.49 -1.87
C VAL A 97 6.60 0.60 -0.80
N GLY A 98 6.42 0.24 0.48
CA GLY A 98 6.33 1.19 1.59
C GLY A 98 5.04 2.01 1.62
N ALA A 99 3.98 1.55 0.95
CA ALA A 99 2.69 2.24 0.86
C ALA A 99 1.64 1.73 1.87
N SER A 100 2.01 0.77 2.73
CA SER A 100 1.07 0.15 3.67
C SER A 100 0.54 1.13 4.71
N GLY A 101 -0.78 1.09 4.94
CA GLY A 101 -1.47 1.95 5.91
C GLY A 101 -1.61 3.42 5.48
N THR A 102 -0.83 3.90 4.51
CA THR A 102 -0.89 5.27 3.98
C THR A 102 -1.64 5.37 2.66
N ALA A 103 -1.18 4.68 1.64
CA ALA A 103 -1.81 4.65 0.32
C ALA A 103 -2.58 3.35 0.08
N ILE A 104 -2.07 2.21 0.54
CA ILE A 104 -2.70 0.90 0.43
C ILE A 104 -2.99 0.36 1.85
N PRO A 105 -4.24 0.11 2.23
CA PRO A 105 -4.56 -0.44 3.55
C PRO A 105 -4.16 -1.92 3.66
N LYS A 106 -3.72 -2.35 4.84
CA LYS A 106 -3.60 -3.78 5.15
C LYS A 106 -4.99 -4.33 5.49
N ARG A 107 -5.62 -5.01 4.54
CA ARG A 107 -6.98 -5.60 4.65
C ARG A 107 -7.01 -7.01 4.08
N SER A 108 -7.90 -7.85 4.63
CA SER A 108 -8.17 -9.21 4.14
C SER A 108 -9.50 -9.30 3.39
N THR A 109 -10.36 -8.30 3.48
CA THR A 109 -11.67 -8.29 2.82
C THR A 109 -11.76 -7.16 1.80
N VAL A 110 -12.38 -7.44 0.65
CA VAL A 110 -12.56 -6.48 -0.44
C VAL A 110 -13.39 -5.28 0.03
N GLU A 111 -14.49 -5.55 0.74
CA GLU A 111 -15.33 -4.49 1.29
C GLU A 111 -14.59 -3.63 2.31
N GLY A 112 -13.80 -4.24 3.20
CA GLY A 112 -12.99 -3.48 4.15
C GLY A 112 -11.96 -2.56 3.48
N MET A 113 -11.43 -2.96 2.32
CA MET A 113 -10.54 -2.11 1.51
C MET A 113 -11.33 -0.98 0.83
N ARG A 114 -12.51 -1.26 0.25
CA ARG A 114 -13.39 -0.27 -0.38
C ARG A 114 -13.80 0.82 0.62
N VAL A 115 -14.31 0.42 1.78
CA VAL A 115 -14.71 1.35 2.85
C VAL A 115 -13.55 2.23 3.31
N TRP A 116 -12.35 1.67 3.40
CA TRP A 116 -11.17 2.45 3.78
C TRP A 116 -10.87 3.60 2.80
N TYR A 117 -11.04 3.38 1.49
CA TYR A 117 -10.90 4.42 0.47
C TYR A 117 -12.08 5.40 0.44
N GLN A 118 -13.31 4.91 0.65
CA GLN A 118 -14.50 5.77 0.75
C GLN A 118 -14.36 6.78 1.89
N MET A 119 -13.89 6.35 3.07
CA MET A 119 -13.67 7.22 4.22
C MET A 119 -12.56 8.28 4.02
N ARG A 120 -11.85 8.23 2.89
CA ARG A 120 -10.74 9.13 2.53
C ARG A 120 -11.00 9.92 1.25
N ASP A 121 -12.22 9.86 0.74
CA ASP A 121 -12.61 10.49 -0.55
C ASP A 121 -11.69 10.06 -1.71
N ARG A 122 -11.24 8.80 -1.68
CA ARG A 122 -10.34 8.20 -2.68
C ARG A 122 -10.98 7.05 -3.45
N TYR A 123 -12.29 6.86 -3.30
CA TYR A 123 -13.07 5.88 -4.04
C TYR A 123 -13.97 6.54 -5.07
N TYR A 124 -13.98 6.02 -6.27
CA TYR A 124 -14.72 6.53 -7.42
C TYR A 124 -15.63 5.42 -7.96
N PRO A 125 -16.95 5.54 -7.86
CA PRO A 125 -17.88 4.58 -8.47
C PRO A 125 -17.63 4.44 -9.97
N ALA A 126 -17.87 3.26 -10.54
CA ALA A 126 -17.70 3.01 -11.98
C ALA A 126 -18.61 3.88 -12.85
N THR A 127 -19.67 4.46 -12.27
CA THR A 127 -20.60 5.41 -12.91
C THR A 127 -20.09 6.84 -12.94
N SER A 128 -18.97 7.13 -12.30
CA SER A 128 -18.34 8.47 -12.31
C SER A 128 -17.52 8.69 -13.57
N ASP A 129 -17.10 9.93 -13.80
CA ASP A 129 -16.21 10.31 -14.92
C ASP A 129 -14.72 10.00 -14.61
N TYR A 130 -14.45 9.24 -13.57
CA TYR A 130 -13.08 8.90 -13.19
C TYR A 130 -12.42 8.02 -14.24
N VAL A 131 -11.22 8.40 -14.66
CA VAL A 131 -10.36 7.64 -15.57
C VAL A 131 -9.24 6.99 -14.75
N PRO A 132 -9.18 5.66 -14.65
CA PRO A 132 -8.21 4.99 -13.80
C PRO A 132 -6.78 5.15 -14.32
N CYS A 133 -5.83 5.21 -13.39
CA CYS A 133 -4.41 5.32 -13.66
C CYS A 133 -3.66 4.06 -13.23
N LYS A 134 -2.45 3.88 -13.74
CA LYS A 134 -1.52 2.82 -13.31
C LYS A 134 -1.29 2.91 -11.79
N GLY A 135 -1.43 1.78 -11.11
CA GLY A 135 -1.33 1.69 -9.65
C GLY A 135 -2.66 1.87 -8.90
N ASP A 136 -3.73 2.28 -9.58
CA ASP A 136 -5.07 2.32 -8.99
C ASP A 136 -5.57 0.91 -8.66
N ILE A 137 -6.57 0.88 -7.80
CA ILE A 137 -7.21 -0.37 -7.38
C ILE A 137 -8.60 -0.44 -8.00
N VAL A 138 -8.92 -1.53 -8.68
CA VAL A 138 -10.25 -1.81 -9.24
C VAL A 138 -11.01 -2.80 -8.37
N PHE A 139 -12.28 -2.49 -8.10
CA PHE A 139 -13.22 -3.30 -7.33
C PHE A 139 -14.27 -3.90 -8.26
N MET A 140 -14.52 -5.20 -8.12
CA MET A 140 -15.40 -5.94 -9.00
C MET A 140 -16.39 -6.81 -8.24
N ASN A 141 -17.63 -6.87 -8.78
CA ASN A 141 -18.57 -7.92 -8.47
C ASN A 141 -18.35 -9.07 -9.46
N THR A 142 -17.99 -10.25 -8.97
CA THR A 142 -17.75 -11.45 -9.79
C THR A 142 -18.95 -12.40 -9.83
N GLU A 143 -20.00 -12.14 -9.06
CA GLU A 143 -21.25 -12.91 -9.06
C GLU A 143 -22.22 -12.40 -10.12
N VAL A 144 -22.05 -11.14 -10.57
CA VAL A 144 -22.87 -10.49 -11.62
C VAL A 144 -24.37 -10.56 -11.28
N ASP A 145 -24.67 -10.38 -9.99
CA ASP A 145 -26.03 -10.47 -9.42
C ASP A 145 -26.82 -9.15 -9.48
N GLY A 146 -26.25 -8.12 -10.12
CA GLY A 146 -26.84 -6.79 -10.25
C GLY A 146 -26.73 -5.92 -9.00
N THR A 147 -26.00 -6.38 -7.97
CA THR A 147 -25.71 -5.59 -6.76
C THR A 147 -24.38 -4.85 -6.85
N ASP A 148 -24.18 -3.88 -5.94
CA ASP A 148 -22.90 -3.17 -5.77
C ASP A 148 -21.94 -3.90 -4.81
N ASN A 149 -22.20 -5.18 -4.50
CA ASN A 149 -21.30 -6.00 -3.70
C ASN A 149 -19.95 -6.16 -4.39
N VAL A 150 -18.89 -6.19 -3.62
CA VAL A 150 -17.53 -6.35 -4.13
C VAL A 150 -16.93 -7.67 -3.64
N HIS A 151 -16.54 -8.50 -4.60
CA HIS A 151 -16.02 -9.84 -4.31
C HIS A 151 -14.56 -10.01 -4.74
N HIS A 152 -14.05 -9.12 -5.61
CA HIS A 152 -12.69 -9.20 -6.12
C HIS A 152 -12.04 -7.83 -6.27
N VAL A 153 -10.71 -7.80 -6.17
CA VAL A 153 -9.90 -6.58 -6.26
C VAL A 153 -8.60 -6.86 -6.99
N GLU A 154 -8.18 -5.94 -7.87
CA GLU A 154 -6.93 -6.01 -8.64
C GLU A 154 -6.25 -4.64 -8.71
N ILE A 155 -4.95 -4.62 -9.08
CA ILE A 155 -4.17 -3.40 -9.32
C ILE A 155 -4.20 -3.09 -10.82
N ILE A 156 -4.52 -1.86 -11.19
CA ILE A 156 -4.50 -1.39 -12.59
C ILE A 156 -3.05 -1.25 -13.06
N THR A 157 -2.74 -1.80 -14.23
CA THR A 157 -1.36 -1.89 -14.74
C THR A 157 -1.06 -0.95 -15.91
N GLU A 158 -2.08 -0.30 -16.47
CA GLU A 158 -1.95 0.66 -17.56
C GLU A 158 -2.92 1.83 -17.34
N ASP A 159 -2.54 3.03 -17.81
CA ASP A 159 -3.36 4.22 -17.66
C ASP A 159 -4.58 4.20 -18.58
N GLY A 160 -5.72 4.65 -18.05
CA GLY A 160 -6.94 4.91 -18.79
C GLY A 160 -7.66 3.68 -19.31
N PHE A 161 -8.62 3.96 -20.19
CA PHE A 161 -9.39 2.94 -20.88
C PHE A 161 -8.84 2.73 -22.29
N PHE A 162 -8.85 1.49 -22.74
CA PHE A 162 -8.55 1.13 -24.12
C PHE A 162 -9.70 0.33 -24.75
N GLY A 163 -9.56 -0.01 -26.04
CA GLY A 163 -10.63 -0.67 -26.81
C GLY A 163 -11.54 0.33 -27.50
N THR A 164 -12.82 0.06 -27.55
CA THR A 164 -13.81 0.93 -28.21
C THR A 164 -14.73 1.61 -27.20
N LYS A 165 -15.36 2.74 -27.57
CA LYS A 165 -16.36 3.38 -26.70
C LYS A 165 -17.52 2.45 -26.30
N LYS A 166 -17.86 1.48 -27.13
CA LYS A 166 -18.91 0.49 -26.82
C LYS A 166 -18.39 -0.65 -25.93
N ASN A 167 -17.10 -0.91 -25.94
CA ASN A 167 -16.47 -1.96 -25.14
C ASN A 167 -15.16 -1.44 -24.56
N PRO A 168 -15.21 -0.52 -23.60
CA PRO A 168 -14.03 -0.02 -22.89
C PRO A 168 -13.45 -1.12 -22.02
N LYS A 169 -12.13 -1.12 -21.91
CA LYS A 169 -11.35 -2.13 -21.21
C LYS A 169 -10.31 -1.47 -20.33
N ILE A 170 -9.91 -2.18 -19.29
CA ILE A 170 -8.74 -1.88 -18.46
C ILE A 170 -7.82 -3.10 -18.41
N LYS A 171 -6.56 -2.86 -18.09
CA LYS A 171 -5.59 -3.91 -17.81
C LYS A 171 -5.23 -3.89 -16.33
N CYS A 172 -5.28 -5.05 -15.69
CA CYS A 172 -5.06 -5.17 -14.26
C CYS A 172 -4.45 -6.51 -13.89
N ILE A 173 -3.83 -6.57 -12.71
CA ILE A 173 -3.21 -7.76 -12.14
C ILE A 173 -3.75 -8.02 -10.75
N GLY A 174 -4.06 -9.26 -10.43
CA GLY A 174 -4.57 -9.67 -9.14
C GLY A 174 -4.12 -11.04 -8.73
N GLY A 175 -4.16 -11.29 -7.42
CA GLY A 175 -4.01 -12.60 -6.83
C GLY A 175 -5.37 -13.26 -6.58
N ASN A 176 -5.38 -14.56 -6.32
CA ASN A 176 -6.60 -15.36 -6.14
C ASN A 176 -7.57 -15.21 -7.31
N THR A 177 -7.03 -15.23 -8.52
CA THR A 177 -7.79 -15.06 -9.75
C THR A 177 -7.64 -16.26 -10.67
N SER A 178 -8.70 -16.63 -11.40
CA SER A 178 -8.69 -17.76 -12.33
C SER A 178 -7.72 -17.52 -13.48
N ASN A 179 -7.05 -18.57 -13.93
CA ASN A 179 -6.27 -18.56 -15.16
C ASN A 179 -7.04 -19.33 -16.26
N ILE A 180 -7.11 -18.75 -17.48
CA ILE A 180 -7.83 -19.37 -18.59
C ILE A 180 -7.27 -20.75 -19.01
N ASN A 181 -6.01 -21.00 -18.71
CA ASN A 181 -5.30 -22.23 -19.10
C ASN A 181 -5.35 -23.32 -18.02
N TYR A 182 -5.90 -23.05 -16.85
CA TYR A 182 -5.91 -23.97 -15.70
C TYR A 182 -7.24 -23.87 -14.95
N GLU A 183 -7.68 -25.00 -14.43
CA GLU A 183 -8.81 -25.03 -13.48
C GLU A 183 -8.36 -24.42 -12.14
N GLY A 184 -9.23 -23.59 -11.54
CA GLY A 184 -9.00 -22.94 -10.26
C GLY A 184 -8.81 -21.43 -10.34
N SER A 185 -8.80 -20.80 -9.18
CA SER A 185 -8.73 -19.33 -9.01
C SER A 185 -7.51 -18.85 -8.23
N GLU A 186 -6.50 -19.67 -8.07
CA GLU A 186 -5.42 -19.49 -7.09
C GLU A 186 -4.14 -18.93 -7.72
N TYR A 187 -4.28 -18.12 -8.78
CA TYR A 187 -3.15 -17.56 -9.51
C TYR A 187 -2.96 -16.07 -9.28
N VAL A 188 -1.72 -15.60 -9.46
CA VAL A 188 -1.44 -14.20 -9.78
C VAL A 188 -1.43 -14.05 -11.30
N THR A 189 -2.40 -13.31 -11.81
CA THR A 189 -2.60 -13.18 -13.26
C THR A 189 -2.86 -11.74 -13.68
N GLU A 190 -2.19 -11.29 -14.73
CA GLU A 190 -2.48 -10.02 -15.40
C GLU A 190 -3.51 -10.26 -16.51
N LYS A 191 -4.61 -9.50 -16.51
CA LYS A 191 -5.75 -9.67 -17.40
C LYS A 191 -6.25 -8.35 -17.98
N THR A 192 -6.91 -8.48 -19.14
CA THR A 192 -7.78 -7.43 -19.67
C THR A 192 -9.20 -7.66 -19.14
N ARG A 193 -9.79 -6.62 -18.52
CA ARG A 193 -11.15 -6.62 -18.03
C ARG A 193 -12.01 -5.72 -18.90
N ASN A 194 -13.17 -6.21 -19.35
CA ASN A 194 -14.20 -5.38 -19.95
C ASN A 194 -14.94 -4.62 -18.85
N ILE A 195 -15.18 -3.33 -19.04
CA ILE A 195 -15.92 -2.52 -18.06
C ILE A 195 -17.35 -3.04 -17.90
N ASN A 196 -17.97 -3.44 -19.01
CA ASN A 196 -19.33 -3.99 -19.05
C ASN A 196 -19.31 -5.51 -19.29
N GLY A 197 -18.43 -6.21 -18.57
CA GLY A 197 -18.23 -7.65 -18.80
C GLY A 197 -19.33 -8.51 -18.19
N SER A 198 -19.65 -9.64 -18.87
CA SER A 198 -20.63 -10.62 -18.38
C SER A 198 -20.09 -11.55 -17.27
N ARG A 199 -18.80 -11.53 -16.99
CA ARG A 199 -18.14 -12.40 -15.97
C ARG A 199 -17.75 -11.65 -14.70
N ALA A 200 -17.64 -10.33 -14.80
CA ALA A 200 -17.37 -9.45 -13.67
C ALA A 200 -17.81 -8.05 -14.02
N THR A 201 -18.51 -7.40 -13.11
CA THR A 201 -18.93 -6.01 -13.23
C THR A 201 -17.96 -5.14 -12.43
N ILE A 202 -17.43 -4.09 -13.07
CA ILE A 202 -16.62 -3.10 -12.36
C ILE A 202 -17.56 -2.26 -11.51
N ILE A 203 -17.31 -2.21 -10.20
CA ILE A 203 -18.12 -1.44 -9.24
C ILE A 203 -17.50 -0.07 -8.98
N GLY A 204 -16.17 0.02 -9.04
CA GLY A 204 -15.47 1.29 -8.86
C GLY A 204 -13.98 1.14 -8.79
N TYR A 205 -13.34 2.27 -8.54
CA TYR A 205 -11.89 2.41 -8.49
C TYR A 205 -11.49 3.10 -7.20
N ALA A 206 -10.28 2.85 -6.73
CA ALA A 206 -9.65 3.68 -5.73
C ALA A 206 -8.34 4.25 -6.28
N HIS A 207 -8.07 5.52 -5.96
CA HIS A 207 -6.83 6.21 -6.28
C HIS A 207 -5.98 6.35 -5.01
N PRO A 208 -4.98 5.48 -4.80
CA PRO A 208 -4.12 5.54 -3.62
C PRO A 208 -3.28 6.82 -3.59
N ASP A 209 -3.14 7.43 -2.42
CA ASP A 209 -2.32 8.61 -2.22
C ASP A 209 -0.85 8.21 -2.03
N TYR A 210 -0.19 7.86 -3.13
CA TYR A 210 1.19 7.38 -3.10
C TYR A 210 2.20 8.44 -2.65
N GLU A 211 1.90 9.73 -2.80
CA GLU A 211 2.77 10.81 -2.36
C GLU A 211 2.93 10.80 -0.85
N LYS A 212 1.84 10.56 -0.10
CA LYS A 212 1.89 10.41 1.36
C LYS A 212 2.70 9.21 1.83
N SER A 213 2.83 8.16 1.01
CA SER A 213 3.60 6.98 1.37
C SER A 213 5.11 7.20 1.36
N GLN A 214 5.60 8.23 0.68
CA GLN A 214 7.03 8.51 0.55
C GLN A 214 7.63 9.28 1.74
N GLY A 215 6.78 9.82 2.64
CA GLY A 215 7.24 10.55 3.81
C GLY A 215 7.58 9.65 5.01
N ILE A 216 8.00 10.30 6.10
CA ILE A 216 8.29 9.61 7.37
C ILE A 216 7.11 8.79 7.88
N MET A 217 5.87 9.21 7.57
CA MET A 217 4.66 8.47 7.91
C MET A 217 4.55 7.14 7.15
N GLY A 218 4.95 7.10 5.88
CA GLY A 218 5.03 5.85 5.12
C GLY A 218 6.00 4.85 5.74
N LEU A 219 7.19 5.32 6.14
CA LEU A 219 8.15 4.49 6.85
C LEU A 219 7.60 3.96 8.18
N ILE A 220 6.95 4.82 8.97
CA ILE A 220 6.33 4.44 10.25
C ILE A 220 5.27 3.35 10.05
N TYR A 221 4.35 3.51 9.10
CA TYR A 221 3.32 2.50 8.83
C TYR A 221 3.90 1.19 8.30
N THR A 222 4.94 1.26 7.46
CA THR A 222 5.65 0.05 6.99
C THR A 222 6.29 -0.70 8.17
N LEU A 223 6.94 0.01 9.10
CA LEU A 223 7.53 -0.58 10.30
C LEU A 223 6.46 -1.20 11.22
N ILE A 224 5.29 -0.58 11.34
CA ILE A 224 4.16 -1.14 12.11
C ILE A 224 3.67 -2.45 11.49
N ASP A 225 3.55 -2.52 10.17
CA ASP A 225 3.10 -3.72 9.47
C ASP A 225 4.12 -4.86 9.52
N LEU A 226 5.41 -4.55 9.52
CA LEU A 226 6.48 -5.53 9.67
C LEU A 226 6.63 -6.03 11.11
N ALA A 227 6.35 -5.17 12.09
CA ALA A 227 6.45 -5.49 13.51
C ALA A 227 5.15 -6.15 14.02
N SER A 228 5.00 -7.44 13.84
CA SER A 228 3.78 -8.21 14.12
C SER A 228 3.33 -8.44 15.59
N PRO A 229 3.94 -8.02 16.69
CA PRO A 229 3.33 -8.11 18.01
C PRO A 229 2.32 -6.97 18.25
N ALA A 230 1.14 -7.28 18.81
CA ALA A 230 0.10 -6.31 19.19
C ALA A 230 0.63 -5.14 20.06
N TYR A 231 1.69 -5.40 20.80
CA TYR A 231 2.38 -4.43 21.65
C TYR A 231 3.07 -3.30 20.85
N MET A 232 3.75 -3.64 19.74
CA MET A 232 4.36 -2.62 18.88
C MET A 232 3.31 -1.74 18.20
N LYS A 233 2.18 -2.31 17.81
CA LYS A 233 1.04 -1.53 17.25
C LYS A 233 0.50 -0.50 18.24
N LEU A 234 0.40 -0.86 19.52
CA LEU A 234 -0.07 0.05 20.57
C LEU A 234 0.90 1.21 20.81
N ILE A 235 2.20 0.93 20.91
CA ILE A 235 3.23 1.97 21.09
C ILE A 235 3.24 2.93 19.89
N MET A 236 3.21 2.39 18.68
CA MET A 236 3.26 3.20 17.47
C MET A 236 1.98 4.01 17.26
N SER A 237 0.80 3.49 17.60
CA SER A 237 -0.44 4.27 17.54
C SER A 237 -0.39 5.50 18.47
N LYS A 238 0.14 5.33 19.67
CA LYS A 238 0.36 6.47 20.62
C LYS A 238 1.39 7.47 20.10
N PHE A 239 2.44 6.99 19.44
CA PHE A 239 3.46 7.85 18.85
C PHE A 239 2.91 8.66 17.67
N ILE A 240 2.11 8.05 16.80
CA ILE A 240 1.43 8.71 15.68
C ILE A 240 0.48 9.79 16.20
N SER A 241 -0.34 9.48 17.22
CA SER A 241 -1.25 10.45 17.84
C SER A 241 -0.49 11.63 18.44
N LEU A 242 0.70 11.40 19.01
CA LEU A 242 1.56 12.45 19.53
C LEU A 242 2.11 13.36 18.41
N ILE A 243 2.57 12.78 17.29
CA ILE A 243 3.04 13.56 16.13
C ILE A 243 1.89 14.42 15.57
N GLN A 244 0.71 13.84 15.41
CA GLN A 244 -0.46 14.56 14.91
C GLN A 244 -0.86 15.71 15.82
N SER A 245 -0.81 15.53 17.14
CA SER A 245 -1.10 16.59 18.11
C SER A 245 -0.09 17.74 18.05
N ILE A 246 1.17 17.45 17.72
CA ILE A 246 2.22 18.48 17.55
C ILE A 246 1.98 19.30 16.29
N GLN A 247 1.55 18.66 15.20
CA GLN A 247 1.29 19.35 13.92
C GLN A 247 0.05 20.26 13.97
N THR A 248 -0.93 19.95 14.81
CA THR A 248 -2.15 20.77 14.97
C THR A 248 -1.95 21.98 15.89
N THR A 249 -0.88 22.03 16.68
CA THR A 249 -0.59 23.15 17.58
C THR A 249 0.23 24.28 16.93
N ASP A 250 0.72 24.12 15.72
CA ASP A 250 1.56 25.11 15.03
C ASP A 250 0.79 26.00 14.02
N VAL A 251 -0.56 25.99 14.01
CA VAL A 251 -1.36 26.96 13.24
C VAL A 251 -1.49 28.24 14.08
N PRO A 252 -0.82 29.33 13.74
CA PRO A 252 -1.03 30.59 14.44
C PRO A 252 -2.47 31.07 14.19
N GLU A 253 -3.15 31.44 15.27
CA GLU A 253 -4.48 32.06 15.20
C GLU A 253 -4.39 33.32 14.31
N PRO A 254 -5.28 33.50 13.32
CA PRO A 254 -5.26 34.72 12.50
C PRO A 254 -5.43 35.93 13.40
N ALA A 255 -4.56 36.92 13.22
CA ALA A 255 -4.62 38.17 13.97
C ALA A 255 -6.02 38.79 13.83
N PRO A 256 -6.58 39.38 14.92
CA PRO A 256 -7.90 39.99 14.86
C PRO A 256 -7.90 41.13 13.85
N GLU A 257 -8.86 41.09 12.93
CA GLU A 257 -9.11 42.12 11.94
C GLU A 257 -9.41 43.45 12.66
N VAL A 258 -8.52 44.41 12.52
CA VAL A 258 -8.73 45.78 13.08
C VAL A 258 -9.78 46.43 12.22
N ALA A 259 -11.01 46.50 12.70
CA ALA A 259 -12.08 47.25 12.08
C ALA A 259 -11.70 48.74 12.04
N ALA A 260 -11.66 49.31 10.85
CA ALA A 260 -11.53 50.73 10.57
C ALA A 260 -12.88 51.44 10.55
#